data_12c6ea4a218ef8ade1767cf49855950e
#
_entry.id   12c6ea4a218ef8ade1767cf49855950e
#
_cell.length_a   1.000
_cell.length_b   1.000
_cell.length_c   1.000
_cell.angle_alpha   90.00
_cell.angle_beta   90.00
_cell.angle_gamma   90.00
#
_symmetry.space_group_name_H-M   'P 1'
#
loop_
_entity.id
_entity.type
_entity.pdbx_description
1 polymer ?
#
loop_
_entity_poly.entity_id
_entity_poly.type
_entity_poly.pdbx_seq_one_letter_code
_entity_poly.pdbx_strand_id
1 'polypeptide(L)'
;MKNIIKILLFILGILLVSCSKEEKISVIEEENVEAQMIEAFEIGYEELINGDTLYAAKKFNEAELLYPQSQWAPKAALMAGYTYYSDNYYGDAVFEIERYLKTYPNHKNVDYGHFLLAMCYYETIIDEKRDLEPLLKAKRKFEFVMNNFPNTDFSMDSKFKLELISDKLAAKQMYIAKHYLKKEKWIPAINRYKKIVEDYSTTIYVEEALHRLVEIHYRIGLKQESEKYAKLLGYNYQSSTWYKESYKVFNKDYKVEKKILKKKKKKGLIWRKFKSLFKATTNS
;
A
#
# COMPACT_ATOMS: atom_id res chain seq x y z
N MET A 1 25.45 -89.21 30.78
CA MET A 1 24.23 -88.37 30.51
C MET A 1 24.02 -87.28 31.56
N LYS A 2 24.07 -87.51 32.86
CA LYS A 2 23.84 -86.46 33.88
C LYS A 2 24.78 -85.23 33.80
N ASN A 3 26.05 -85.45 33.44
CA ASN A 3 27.01 -84.32 33.34
C ASN A 3 26.83 -83.48 32.08
N ILE A 4 26.34 -84.05 30.99
CA ILE A 4 26.04 -83.33 29.74
C ILE A 4 24.84 -82.42 29.94
N ILE A 5 23.83 -82.87 30.69
CA ILE A 5 22.62 -82.07 31.01
C ILE A 5 23.00 -80.89 31.91
N LYS A 6 23.93 -81.07 32.85
CA LYS A 6 24.42 -79.94 33.69
C LYS A 6 25.18 -78.88 32.90
N ILE A 7 26.00 -79.31 31.94
CA ILE A 7 26.72 -78.39 31.04
C ILE A 7 25.75 -77.65 30.10
N LEU A 8 24.74 -78.34 29.59
CA LEU A 8 23.72 -77.74 28.75
C LEU A 8 22.86 -76.69 29.49
N LEU A 9 22.51 -77.01 30.76
CA LEU A 9 21.80 -76.07 31.65
C LEU A 9 22.65 -74.84 32.02
N PHE A 10 23.98 -75.03 32.19
CA PHE A 10 24.90 -73.96 32.48
C PHE A 10 25.10 -73.02 31.25
N ILE A 11 25.20 -73.63 30.07
CA ILE A 11 25.27 -72.83 28.79
C ILE A 11 23.93 -72.10 28.52
N LEU A 12 22.80 -72.73 28.81
CA LEU A 12 21.48 -72.08 28.69
C LEU A 12 21.32 -70.93 29.68
N GLY A 13 21.90 -71.06 30.90
CA GLY A 13 21.91 -69.92 31.87
C GLY A 13 22.74 -68.75 31.45
N ILE A 14 23.85 -68.97 30.72
CA ILE A 14 24.71 -67.90 30.20
C ILE A 14 24.04 -67.16 29.01
N LEU A 15 23.21 -67.87 28.26
CA LEU A 15 22.48 -67.27 27.15
C LEU A 15 21.31 -66.39 27.61
N LEU A 16 20.88 -66.47 28.85
CA LEU A 16 19.82 -65.64 29.44
C LEU A 16 20.35 -64.29 30.06
N VAL A 17 21.70 -64.19 30.21
CA VAL A 17 22.31 -62.87 30.53
C VAL A 17 22.55 -62.09 29.24
N SER A 18 21.54 -62.08 28.34
CA SER A 18 21.52 -61.17 27.25
C SER A 18 21.20 -59.77 27.81
N CYS A 19 22.17 -58.90 27.72
CA CYS A 19 22.15 -57.51 27.94
C CYS A 19 20.73 -56.88 27.88
N SER A 20 20.18 -56.61 29.05
CA SER A 20 19.44 -55.37 29.12
C SER A 20 20.48 -54.24 29.06
N LYS A 21 20.93 -53.85 27.86
CA LYS A 21 21.28 -52.49 27.66
C LYS A 21 19.98 -51.75 28.01
N GLU A 22 19.94 -51.12 29.17
CA GLU A 22 19.18 -49.92 29.33
C GLU A 22 19.65 -49.03 28.17
N GLU A 23 18.89 -49.00 27.07
CA GLU A 23 18.89 -47.84 26.22
C GLU A 23 18.59 -46.73 27.23
N LYS A 24 19.61 -46.00 27.59
CA LYS A 24 19.39 -44.60 28.02
C LYS A 24 18.57 -44.03 26.88
N ILE A 25 17.26 -44.06 27.05
CA ILE A 25 16.39 -43.09 26.39
C ILE A 25 17.12 -41.83 26.73
N SER A 26 17.85 -41.26 25.75
CA SER A 26 18.23 -39.88 25.82
C SER A 26 16.90 -39.21 26.02
N VAL A 27 16.57 -38.86 27.26
CA VAL A 27 15.67 -37.77 27.54
C VAL A 27 16.37 -36.68 26.72
N ILE A 28 15.87 -36.40 25.51
CA ILE A 28 16.08 -35.13 24.90
C ILE A 28 15.52 -34.25 26.00
N GLU A 29 16.39 -33.72 26.86
CA GLU A 29 16.08 -32.54 27.62
C GLU A 29 15.53 -31.63 26.53
N GLU A 30 14.22 -31.43 26.53
CA GLU A 30 13.63 -30.38 25.74
C GLU A 30 14.32 -29.12 26.27
N GLU A 31 15.47 -28.83 25.68
CA GLU A 31 16.15 -27.57 25.89
C GLU A 31 15.04 -26.56 25.73
N ASN A 32 14.76 -25.81 26.77
CA ASN A 32 13.63 -24.91 26.95
C ASN A 32 13.26 -24.22 25.63
N VAL A 33 12.46 -24.89 24.79
CA VAL A 33 12.08 -24.45 23.44
C VAL A 33 11.45 -23.05 23.49
N GLU A 34 10.78 -22.78 24.62
CA GLU A 34 10.24 -21.44 24.88
C GLU A 34 11.35 -20.41 25.07
N ALA A 35 12.44 -20.76 25.77
CA ALA A 35 13.58 -19.83 25.92
C ALA A 35 14.28 -19.58 24.59
N GLN A 36 14.47 -20.60 23.76
CA GLN A 36 15.05 -20.46 22.41
C GLN A 36 14.16 -19.63 21.51
N MET A 37 12.85 -19.79 21.57
CA MET A 37 11.90 -18.98 20.83
C MET A 37 11.97 -17.51 21.26
N ILE A 38 12.03 -17.23 22.57
CA ILE A 38 12.17 -15.88 23.10
C ILE A 38 13.49 -15.26 22.63
N GLU A 39 14.59 -15.99 22.74
CA GLU A 39 15.91 -15.54 22.28
C GLU A 39 15.90 -15.22 20.79
N ALA A 40 15.34 -16.10 19.95
CA ALA A 40 15.23 -15.84 18.52
C ALA A 40 14.38 -14.59 18.24
N PHE A 41 13.29 -14.39 18.98
CA PHE A 41 12.45 -13.20 18.84
C PHE A 41 13.18 -11.92 19.25
N GLU A 42 13.94 -11.94 20.35
CA GLU A 42 14.72 -10.80 20.83
C GLU A 42 15.85 -10.43 19.86
N ILE A 43 16.58 -11.42 19.35
CA ILE A 43 17.58 -11.22 18.30
C ILE A 43 16.93 -10.58 17.07
N GLY A 44 15.77 -11.11 16.63
CA GLY A 44 15.03 -10.54 15.50
C GLY A 44 14.67 -9.07 15.72
N TYR A 45 14.29 -8.70 16.93
CA TYR A 45 13.96 -7.32 17.28
C TYR A 45 15.21 -6.42 17.32
N GLU A 46 16.32 -6.90 17.87
CA GLU A 46 17.57 -6.18 17.90
C GLU A 46 18.11 -5.90 16.48
N GLU A 47 18.09 -6.93 15.63
CA GLU A 47 18.55 -6.81 14.23
C GLU A 47 17.65 -5.91 13.37
N LEU A 48 16.35 -5.89 13.67
CA LEU A 48 15.44 -4.94 13.05
C LEU A 48 15.83 -3.49 13.37
N ILE A 49 16.20 -3.22 14.62
CA ILE A 49 16.66 -1.89 15.06
C ILE A 49 18.01 -1.55 14.43
N ASN A 50 18.90 -2.54 14.30
CA ASN A 50 20.23 -2.39 13.68
C ASN A 50 20.16 -2.21 12.16
N GLY A 51 19.00 -2.51 11.54
CA GLY A 51 18.77 -2.40 10.11
C GLY A 51 19.18 -3.62 9.29
N ASP A 52 19.51 -4.77 9.93
CA ASP A 52 19.66 -6.05 9.22
C ASP A 52 18.31 -6.75 9.04
N THR A 53 17.53 -6.20 8.11
CA THR A 53 16.16 -6.64 7.82
C THR A 53 16.06 -8.12 7.47
N LEU A 54 16.97 -8.62 6.66
CA LEU A 54 16.90 -10.02 6.20
C LEU A 54 17.19 -11.00 7.35
N TYR A 55 18.16 -10.69 8.18
CA TYR A 55 18.46 -11.51 9.33
C TYR A 55 17.38 -11.40 10.41
N ALA A 56 16.85 -10.21 10.64
CA ALA A 56 15.73 -9.98 11.55
C ALA A 56 14.50 -10.81 11.16
N ALA A 57 14.09 -10.75 9.87
CA ALA A 57 12.95 -11.54 9.38
C ALA A 57 13.18 -13.06 9.52
N LYS A 58 14.41 -13.52 9.24
CA LYS A 58 14.79 -14.93 9.47
C LYS A 58 14.61 -15.32 10.94
N LYS A 59 15.04 -14.47 11.86
CA LYS A 59 14.96 -14.74 13.30
C LYS A 59 13.51 -14.72 13.82
N PHE A 60 12.67 -13.86 13.31
CA PHE A 60 11.23 -13.90 13.60
C PHE A 60 10.58 -15.19 13.08
N ASN A 61 10.91 -15.61 11.87
CA ASN A 61 10.41 -16.88 11.33
C ASN A 61 10.95 -18.09 12.12
N GLU A 62 12.21 -18.05 12.58
CA GLU A 62 12.79 -19.08 13.47
C GLU A 62 12.01 -19.16 14.79
N ALA A 63 11.70 -18.01 15.41
CA ALA A 63 10.92 -17.97 16.65
C ALA A 63 9.52 -18.59 16.48
N GLU A 64 8.84 -18.30 15.36
CA GLU A 64 7.55 -18.92 15.04
C GLU A 64 7.66 -20.45 14.90
N LEU A 65 8.70 -20.92 14.21
CA LEU A 65 8.91 -22.35 13.92
C LEU A 65 9.32 -23.14 15.16
N LEU A 66 10.06 -22.55 16.08
CA LEU A 66 10.49 -23.21 17.32
C LEU A 66 9.31 -23.57 18.21
N TYR A 67 8.31 -22.67 18.34
CA TYR A 67 7.14 -22.94 19.17
C TYR A 67 5.85 -22.41 18.52
N PRO A 68 5.33 -23.10 17.48
CA PRO A 68 4.20 -22.64 16.67
C PRO A 68 2.89 -22.47 17.43
N GLN A 69 2.74 -23.20 18.56
CA GLN A 69 1.54 -23.17 19.40
C GLN A 69 1.61 -22.10 20.50
N SER A 70 2.71 -21.37 20.61
CA SER A 70 2.85 -20.29 21.58
C SER A 70 1.99 -19.09 21.19
N GLN A 71 1.64 -18.28 22.19
CA GLN A 71 1.02 -16.98 21.94
C GLN A 71 1.97 -15.98 21.25
N TRP A 72 3.26 -16.29 21.15
CA TRP A 72 4.27 -15.46 20.48
C TRP A 72 4.38 -15.78 18.98
N ALA A 73 4.07 -17.00 18.56
CA ALA A 73 4.20 -17.41 17.16
C ALA A 73 3.43 -16.49 16.19
N PRO A 74 2.15 -16.11 16.43
CA PRO A 74 1.46 -15.17 15.57
C PRO A 74 2.10 -13.78 15.54
N LYS A 75 2.68 -13.35 16.66
CA LYS A 75 3.39 -12.07 16.74
C LYS A 75 4.68 -12.12 15.94
N ALA A 76 5.45 -13.20 16.05
CA ALA A 76 6.69 -13.41 15.30
C ALA A 76 6.42 -13.44 13.78
N ALA A 77 5.40 -14.19 13.34
CA ALA A 77 5.00 -14.22 11.93
C ALA A 77 4.63 -12.82 11.39
N LEU A 78 3.87 -12.04 12.16
CA LEU A 78 3.52 -10.67 11.77
C LEU A 78 4.74 -9.76 11.75
N MET A 79 5.66 -9.92 12.72
CA MET A 79 6.91 -9.14 12.76
C MET A 79 7.82 -9.44 11.57
N ALA A 80 7.90 -10.69 11.10
CA ALA A 80 8.63 -11.01 9.88
C ALA A 80 8.10 -10.24 8.68
N GLY A 81 6.77 -10.19 8.49
CA GLY A 81 6.13 -9.41 7.43
C GLY A 81 6.36 -7.91 7.58
N TYR A 82 6.25 -7.38 8.80
CA TYR A 82 6.54 -5.97 9.10
C TYR A 82 8.00 -5.59 8.79
N THR A 83 8.91 -6.46 9.13
CA THR A 83 10.35 -6.26 8.92
C THR A 83 10.66 -6.07 7.43
N TYR A 84 10.14 -6.95 6.56
CA TYR A 84 10.28 -6.79 5.11
C TYR A 84 9.63 -5.49 4.60
N TYR A 85 8.44 -5.14 5.11
CA TYR A 85 7.77 -3.90 4.75
C TYR A 85 8.59 -2.67 5.10
N SER A 86 9.21 -2.65 6.29
CA SER A 86 9.97 -1.49 6.80
C SER A 86 11.18 -1.13 5.95
N ASP A 87 11.73 -2.09 5.21
CA ASP A 87 12.86 -1.89 4.30
C ASP A 87 12.48 -2.00 2.82
N ASN A 88 11.20 -1.82 2.50
CA ASN A 88 10.66 -1.76 1.14
C ASN A 88 10.73 -3.08 0.35
N TYR A 89 10.98 -4.23 1.00
CA TYR A 89 10.85 -5.58 0.40
C TYR A 89 9.37 -5.97 0.32
N TYR A 90 8.56 -5.19 -0.41
CA TYR A 90 7.10 -5.34 -0.43
C TYR A 90 6.62 -6.70 -0.94
N GLY A 91 7.36 -7.35 -1.85
CA GLY A 91 7.04 -8.68 -2.35
C GLY A 91 7.12 -9.74 -1.26
N ASP A 92 8.20 -9.74 -0.50
CA ASP A 92 8.43 -10.65 0.61
C ASP A 92 7.50 -10.34 1.78
N ALA A 93 7.25 -9.05 2.05
CA ALA A 93 6.26 -8.61 3.03
C ALA A 93 4.86 -9.14 2.71
N VAL A 94 4.41 -9.05 1.45
CA VAL A 94 3.11 -9.59 1.02
C VAL A 94 3.04 -11.09 1.30
N PHE A 95 4.09 -11.84 0.95
CA PHE A 95 4.14 -13.29 1.17
C PHE A 95 4.01 -13.66 2.65
N GLU A 96 4.79 -13.03 3.53
CA GLU A 96 4.78 -13.30 4.96
C GLU A 96 3.47 -12.86 5.62
N ILE A 97 2.92 -11.71 5.25
CA ILE A 97 1.67 -11.22 5.82
C ILE A 97 0.48 -12.09 5.36
N GLU A 98 0.44 -12.51 4.09
CA GLU A 98 -0.61 -13.43 3.62
C GLU A 98 -0.52 -14.78 4.32
N ARG A 99 0.70 -15.29 4.56
CA ARG A 99 0.94 -16.50 5.37
C ARG A 99 0.44 -16.32 6.80
N TYR A 100 0.78 -15.22 7.46
CA TYR A 100 0.28 -14.87 8.79
C TYR A 100 -1.25 -14.85 8.86
N LEU A 101 -1.90 -14.11 7.95
CA LEU A 101 -3.35 -13.99 7.93
C LEU A 101 -4.07 -15.34 7.69
N LYS A 102 -3.45 -16.23 6.92
CA LYS A 102 -3.96 -17.59 6.67
C LYS A 102 -3.77 -18.50 7.87
N THR A 103 -2.62 -18.43 8.54
CA THR A 103 -2.25 -19.32 9.65
C THR A 103 -2.92 -18.91 10.95
N TYR A 104 -3.07 -17.61 11.19
CA TYR A 104 -3.58 -17.03 12.44
C TYR A 104 -4.79 -16.10 12.25
N PRO A 105 -5.88 -16.58 11.64
CA PRO A 105 -7.01 -15.72 11.24
C PRO A 105 -7.77 -15.07 12.43
N ASN A 106 -7.61 -15.60 13.63
CA ASN A 106 -8.27 -15.13 14.85
C ASN A 106 -7.31 -14.40 15.80
N HIS A 107 -6.08 -14.09 15.36
CA HIS A 107 -5.15 -13.36 16.20
C HIS A 107 -5.60 -11.90 16.38
N LYS A 108 -5.34 -11.35 17.56
CA LYS A 108 -5.79 -9.99 17.94
C LYS A 108 -5.33 -8.85 17.02
N ASN A 109 -4.24 -9.04 16.26
CA ASN A 109 -3.67 -8.05 15.35
C ASN A 109 -3.97 -8.37 13.87
N VAL A 110 -5.02 -9.14 13.58
CA VAL A 110 -5.41 -9.47 12.20
C VAL A 110 -5.82 -8.21 11.41
N ASP A 111 -6.46 -7.27 12.07
CA ASP A 111 -6.80 -5.96 11.52
C ASP A 111 -5.55 -5.20 11.02
N TYR A 112 -4.52 -5.13 11.85
CA TYR A 112 -3.22 -4.58 11.45
C TYR A 112 -2.58 -5.37 10.31
N GLY A 113 -2.61 -6.70 10.34
CA GLY A 113 -2.10 -7.54 9.26
C GLY A 113 -2.76 -7.24 7.91
N HIS A 114 -4.09 -7.09 7.87
CA HIS A 114 -4.81 -6.70 6.65
C HIS A 114 -4.47 -5.28 6.19
N PHE A 115 -4.32 -4.35 7.13
CA PHE A 115 -3.89 -2.98 6.84
C PHE A 115 -2.47 -2.95 6.26
N LEU A 116 -1.54 -3.66 6.88
CA LEU A 116 -0.14 -3.74 6.41
C LEU A 116 -0.04 -4.37 5.01
N LEU A 117 -0.85 -5.40 4.74
CA LEU A 117 -0.96 -5.98 3.40
C LEU A 117 -1.45 -4.97 2.35
N ALA A 118 -2.44 -4.14 2.73
CA ALA A 118 -2.91 -3.07 1.86
C ALA A 118 -1.82 -2.02 1.60
N MET A 119 -1.03 -1.68 2.63
CA MET A 119 0.10 -0.76 2.53
C MET A 119 1.19 -1.30 1.61
N CYS A 120 1.54 -2.60 1.68
CA CYS A 120 2.51 -3.20 0.77
C CYS A 120 2.12 -2.99 -0.70
N TYR A 121 0.85 -3.26 -1.05
CA TYR A 121 0.37 -2.99 -2.41
C TYR A 121 0.33 -1.50 -2.76
N TYR A 122 0.05 -0.63 -1.79
CA TYR A 122 -0.01 0.81 -2.02
C TYR A 122 1.36 1.41 -2.31
N GLU A 123 2.40 0.98 -1.59
CA GLU A 123 3.76 1.51 -1.72
C GLU A 123 4.47 1.00 -3.00
N THR A 124 4.01 -0.09 -3.61
CA THR A 124 4.56 -0.56 -4.91
C THR A 124 4.19 0.36 -6.09
N ILE A 125 3.37 1.39 -5.87
CA ILE A 125 2.89 2.28 -6.93
C ILE A 125 3.92 3.38 -7.17
N ILE A 126 4.54 3.35 -8.34
CA ILE A 126 5.57 4.33 -8.72
C ILE A 126 4.96 5.53 -9.47
N ASP A 127 3.98 5.32 -10.36
CA ASP A 127 3.43 6.35 -11.26
C ASP A 127 2.01 5.95 -11.73
N GLU A 128 1.07 6.90 -11.73
CA GLU A 128 -0.29 6.71 -12.25
C GLU A 128 -0.36 6.40 -13.76
N LYS A 129 0.74 6.55 -14.49
CA LYS A 129 0.83 6.20 -15.91
C LYS A 129 1.12 4.73 -16.18
N ARG A 130 1.58 4.01 -15.17
CA ARG A 130 1.92 2.58 -15.25
C ARG A 130 0.72 1.68 -14.97
N ASP A 131 1.00 0.42 -14.69
CA ASP A 131 -0.01 -0.56 -14.29
C ASP A 131 -0.67 -0.15 -12.96
N LEU A 132 -1.99 -0.23 -12.94
CA LEU A 132 -2.81 0.10 -11.77
C LEU A 132 -3.21 -1.13 -10.96
N GLU A 133 -2.79 -2.34 -11.35
CA GLU A 133 -3.21 -3.55 -10.63
C GLU A 133 -2.80 -3.54 -9.15
N PRO A 134 -1.59 -3.11 -8.76
CA PRO A 134 -1.25 -2.94 -7.35
C PRO A 134 -2.17 -1.95 -6.63
N LEU A 135 -2.52 -0.83 -7.28
CA LEU A 135 -3.42 0.18 -6.72
C LEU A 135 -4.83 -0.37 -6.48
N LEU A 136 -5.32 -1.18 -7.42
CA LEU A 136 -6.63 -1.83 -7.28
C LEU A 136 -6.61 -2.92 -6.20
N LYS A 137 -5.49 -3.63 -6.04
CA LYS A 137 -5.29 -4.57 -4.92
C LYS A 137 -5.29 -3.82 -3.58
N ALA A 138 -4.52 -2.74 -3.46
CA ALA A 138 -4.50 -1.88 -2.28
C ALA A 138 -5.91 -1.39 -1.94
N LYS A 139 -6.65 -0.88 -2.93
CA LYS A 139 -8.04 -0.43 -2.76
C LYS A 139 -8.91 -1.52 -2.13
N ARG A 140 -8.92 -2.72 -2.72
CA ARG A 140 -9.73 -3.85 -2.21
C ARG A 140 -9.35 -4.23 -0.77
N LYS A 141 -8.06 -4.20 -0.43
CA LYS A 141 -7.58 -4.54 0.92
C LYS A 141 -7.93 -3.45 1.94
N PHE A 142 -7.81 -2.16 1.61
CA PHE A 142 -8.27 -1.07 2.48
C PHE A 142 -9.80 -1.08 2.66
N GLU A 143 -10.57 -1.34 1.59
CA GLU A 143 -12.03 -1.51 1.69
C GLU A 143 -12.38 -2.69 2.62
N PHE A 144 -11.62 -3.78 2.57
CA PHE A 144 -11.79 -4.90 3.47
C PHE A 144 -11.55 -4.51 4.94
N VAL A 145 -10.46 -3.78 5.23
CA VAL A 145 -10.18 -3.29 6.59
C VAL A 145 -11.30 -2.41 7.10
N MET A 146 -11.72 -1.44 6.30
CA MET A 146 -12.79 -0.50 6.66
C MET A 146 -14.12 -1.19 6.97
N ASN A 147 -14.47 -2.24 6.19
CA ASN A 147 -15.75 -2.92 6.33
C ASN A 147 -15.76 -3.97 7.44
N ASN A 148 -14.63 -4.64 7.71
CA ASN A 148 -14.57 -5.74 8.68
C ASN A 148 -14.05 -5.30 10.05
N PHE A 149 -13.32 -4.18 10.13
CA PHE A 149 -12.74 -3.66 11.37
C PHE A 149 -13.07 -2.17 11.58
N PRO A 150 -14.36 -1.75 11.50
CA PRO A 150 -14.77 -0.34 11.39
C PRO A 150 -14.40 0.54 12.59
N ASN A 151 -14.15 -0.06 13.76
CA ASN A 151 -13.87 0.65 15.00
C ASN A 151 -12.38 0.69 15.37
N THR A 152 -11.49 0.46 14.39
CA THR A 152 -10.04 0.50 14.60
C THR A 152 -9.43 1.75 13.99
N ASP A 153 -8.28 2.18 14.50
CA ASP A 153 -7.50 3.27 13.91
C ASP A 153 -7.10 2.94 12.46
N PHE A 154 -6.85 1.65 12.16
CA PHE A 154 -6.55 1.17 10.83
C PHE A 154 -7.70 1.36 9.84
N SER A 155 -8.94 1.34 10.31
CA SER A 155 -10.12 1.66 9.48
C SER A 155 -10.13 3.14 9.09
N MET A 156 -9.80 4.03 10.03
CA MET A 156 -9.72 5.47 9.75
C MET A 156 -8.60 5.78 8.76
N ASP A 157 -7.42 5.20 8.96
CA ASP A 157 -6.28 5.35 8.04
C ASP A 157 -6.59 4.75 6.66
N SER A 158 -7.30 3.61 6.62
CA SER A 158 -7.75 3.00 5.37
C SER A 158 -8.67 3.92 4.58
N LYS A 159 -9.60 4.62 5.25
CA LYS A 159 -10.47 5.61 4.61
C LYS A 159 -9.66 6.72 3.96
N PHE A 160 -8.69 7.26 4.67
CA PHE A 160 -7.81 8.30 4.12
C PHE A 160 -6.99 7.79 2.92
N LYS A 161 -6.45 6.57 3.01
CA LYS A 161 -5.73 5.94 1.88
C LYS A 161 -6.65 5.71 0.67
N LEU A 162 -7.92 5.35 0.88
CA LEU A 162 -8.90 5.19 -0.19
C LEU A 162 -9.20 6.51 -0.92
N GLU A 163 -9.21 7.64 -0.23
CA GLU A 163 -9.35 8.96 -0.85
C GLU A 163 -8.13 9.26 -1.75
N LEU A 164 -6.90 9.03 -1.27
CA LEU A 164 -5.69 9.18 -2.07
C LEU A 164 -5.64 8.24 -3.28
N ILE A 165 -6.12 7.01 -3.12
CA ILE A 165 -6.25 6.04 -4.21
C ILE A 165 -7.26 6.54 -5.26
N SER A 166 -8.38 7.11 -4.82
CA SER A 166 -9.39 7.68 -5.71
C SER A 166 -8.83 8.83 -6.54
N ASP A 167 -8.01 9.69 -5.95
CA ASP A 167 -7.32 10.76 -6.68
C ASP A 167 -6.34 10.20 -7.72
N LYS A 168 -5.55 9.18 -7.39
CA LYS A 168 -4.63 8.54 -8.35
C LYS A 168 -5.40 7.88 -9.51
N LEU A 169 -6.52 7.20 -9.22
CA LEU A 169 -7.37 6.57 -10.25
C LEU A 169 -8.04 7.62 -11.15
N ALA A 170 -8.54 8.72 -10.57
CA ALA A 170 -9.08 9.85 -11.33
C ALA A 170 -8.01 10.53 -12.20
N ALA A 171 -6.80 10.73 -11.67
CA ALA A 171 -5.65 11.25 -12.42
C ALA A 171 -5.35 10.42 -13.67
N LYS A 172 -5.37 9.08 -13.55
CA LYS A 172 -5.22 8.17 -14.69
C LYS A 172 -6.30 8.34 -15.73
N GLN A 173 -7.58 8.41 -15.31
CA GLN A 173 -8.67 8.65 -16.25
C GLN A 173 -8.53 10.01 -16.93
N MET A 174 -8.13 11.05 -16.19
CA MET A 174 -7.87 12.40 -16.72
C MET A 174 -6.74 12.38 -17.76
N TYR A 175 -5.64 11.70 -17.48
CA TYR A 175 -4.53 11.55 -18.42
C TYR A 175 -4.96 10.90 -19.73
N ILE A 176 -5.70 9.79 -19.64
CA ILE A 176 -6.23 9.06 -20.82
C ILE A 176 -7.23 9.94 -21.57
N ALA A 177 -8.12 10.62 -20.85
CA ALA A 177 -9.13 11.51 -21.46
C ALA A 177 -8.47 12.64 -22.25
N LYS A 178 -7.47 13.32 -21.65
CA LYS A 178 -6.69 14.38 -22.31
C LYS A 178 -5.94 13.88 -23.56
N HIS A 179 -5.42 12.65 -23.51
CA HIS A 179 -4.79 12.03 -24.68
C HIS A 179 -5.79 11.83 -25.84
N TYR A 180 -7.00 11.29 -25.56
CA TYR A 180 -8.05 11.15 -26.57
C TYR A 180 -8.55 12.50 -27.07
N LEU A 181 -8.73 13.48 -26.19
CA LEU A 181 -9.13 14.84 -26.53
C LEU A 181 -8.13 15.48 -27.50
N LYS A 182 -6.83 15.36 -27.23
CA LYS A 182 -5.76 15.88 -28.10
C LYS A 182 -5.77 15.25 -29.50
N LYS A 183 -6.23 13.99 -29.59
CA LYS A 183 -6.38 13.26 -30.86
C LYS A 183 -7.76 13.43 -31.50
N GLU A 184 -8.58 14.34 -30.99
CA GLU A 184 -9.95 14.60 -31.44
C GLU A 184 -10.86 13.36 -31.44
N LYS A 185 -10.52 12.37 -30.62
CA LYS A 185 -11.35 11.17 -30.38
C LYS A 185 -12.38 11.46 -29.30
N TRP A 186 -13.49 12.10 -29.70
CA TRP A 186 -14.47 12.65 -28.77
C TRP A 186 -15.15 11.59 -27.90
N ILE A 187 -15.64 10.50 -28.48
CA ILE A 187 -16.38 9.47 -27.71
C ILE A 187 -15.52 8.80 -26.62
N PRO A 188 -14.31 8.29 -26.92
CA PRO A 188 -13.45 7.77 -25.87
C PRO A 188 -13.09 8.81 -24.80
N ALA A 189 -12.90 10.08 -25.17
CA ALA A 189 -12.63 11.16 -24.22
C ALA A 189 -13.83 11.38 -23.28
N ILE A 190 -15.05 11.49 -23.84
CA ILE A 190 -16.29 11.61 -23.07
C ILE A 190 -16.43 10.48 -22.06
N ASN A 191 -16.24 9.23 -22.47
CA ASN A 191 -16.38 8.09 -21.58
C ASN A 191 -15.39 8.13 -20.39
N ARG A 192 -14.17 8.62 -20.62
CA ARG A 192 -13.18 8.79 -19.54
C ARG A 192 -13.52 9.93 -18.60
N TYR A 193 -13.97 11.08 -19.14
CA TYR A 193 -14.42 12.19 -18.29
C TYR A 193 -15.69 11.84 -17.51
N LYS A 194 -16.66 11.13 -18.11
CA LYS A 194 -17.84 10.63 -17.40
C LYS A 194 -17.45 9.74 -16.24
N LYS A 195 -16.50 8.80 -16.47
CA LYS A 195 -16.01 7.91 -15.41
C LYS A 195 -15.43 8.69 -14.21
N ILE A 196 -14.77 9.84 -14.44
CA ILE A 196 -14.29 10.69 -13.34
C ILE A 196 -15.47 11.26 -12.55
N VAL A 197 -16.49 11.77 -13.24
CA VAL A 197 -17.67 12.39 -12.60
C VAL A 197 -18.50 11.35 -11.81
N GLU A 198 -18.61 10.14 -12.34
CA GLU A 198 -19.45 9.07 -11.78
C GLU A 198 -18.73 8.32 -10.64
N ASP A 199 -17.49 7.85 -10.89
CA ASP A 199 -16.78 6.94 -9.98
C ASP A 199 -15.87 7.68 -8.98
N TYR A 200 -15.49 8.94 -9.27
CA TYR A 200 -14.48 9.70 -8.50
C TYR A 200 -14.97 11.11 -8.18
N SER A 201 -16.25 11.24 -7.83
CA SER A 201 -16.94 12.52 -7.65
C SER A 201 -16.39 13.42 -6.54
N THR A 202 -15.58 12.89 -5.63
CA THR A 202 -14.97 13.62 -4.50
C THR A 202 -13.57 14.15 -4.81
N THR A 203 -13.01 13.79 -5.98
CA THR A 203 -11.64 14.15 -6.33
C THR A 203 -11.52 15.55 -6.93
N ILE A 204 -10.32 16.11 -6.86
CA ILE A 204 -10.00 17.42 -7.46
C ILE A 204 -10.15 17.47 -8.99
N TYR A 205 -10.30 16.33 -9.64
CA TYR A 205 -10.39 16.20 -11.10
C TYR A 205 -11.81 16.39 -11.65
N VAL A 206 -12.82 16.38 -10.79
CA VAL A 206 -14.25 16.43 -11.21
C VAL A 206 -14.59 17.73 -11.90
N GLU A 207 -14.14 18.87 -11.38
CA GLU A 207 -14.43 20.16 -11.94
C GLU A 207 -13.90 20.31 -13.38
N GLU A 208 -12.65 19.89 -13.61
CA GLU A 208 -12.08 19.89 -14.96
C GLU A 208 -12.81 18.88 -15.85
N ALA A 209 -13.14 17.70 -15.37
CA ALA A 209 -13.85 16.69 -16.14
C ALA A 209 -15.22 17.18 -16.60
N LEU A 210 -16.00 17.82 -15.72
CA LEU A 210 -17.27 18.45 -16.05
C LEU A 210 -17.11 19.56 -17.12
N HIS A 211 -16.12 20.44 -16.97
CA HIS A 211 -15.82 21.46 -17.96
C HIS A 211 -15.47 20.86 -19.33
N ARG A 212 -14.63 19.82 -19.37
CA ARG A 212 -14.29 19.14 -20.63
C ARG A 212 -15.49 18.46 -21.28
N LEU A 213 -16.41 17.91 -20.49
CA LEU A 213 -17.68 17.41 -21.01
C LEU A 213 -18.53 18.52 -21.62
N VAL A 214 -18.59 19.69 -21.00
CA VAL A 214 -19.26 20.88 -21.59
C VAL A 214 -18.66 21.22 -22.95
N GLU A 215 -17.34 21.39 -23.03
CA GLU A 215 -16.63 21.75 -24.26
C GLU A 215 -16.87 20.73 -25.38
N ILE A 216 -16.69 19.45 -25.08
CA ILE A 216 -16.78 18.39 -26.10
C ILE A 216 -18.21 18.28 -26.63
N HIS A 217 -19.23 18.20 -25.75
CA HIS A 217 -20.62 18.10 -26.18
C HIS A 217 -21.08 19.32 -27.00
N TYR A 218 -20.66 20.52 -26.60
CA TYR A 218 -20.94 21.71 -27.38
C TYR A 218 -20.30 21.68 -28.77
N ARG A 219 -19.02 21.25 -28.85
CA ARG A 219 -18.25 21.18 -30.10
C ARG A 219 -18.85 20.19 -31.11
N ILE A 220 -19.35 19.04 -30.61
CA ILE A 220 -19.99 18.02 -31.48
C ILE A 220 -21.50 18.29 -31.72
N GLY A 221 -22.01 19.42 -31.28
CA GLY A 221 -23.40 19.86 -31.57
C GLY A 221 -24.43 19.36 -30.55
N LEU A 222 -24.06 18.61 -29.51
CA LEU A 222 -24.97 18.15 -28.47
C LEU A 222 -25.18 19.20 -27.38
N LYS A 223 -25.83 20.30 -27.74
CA LYS A 223 -25.99 21.47 -26.88
C LYS A 223 -26.72 21.18 -25.58
N GLN A 224 -27.78 20.37 -25.63
CA GLN A 224 -28.57 20.01 -24.44
C GLN A 224 -27.72 19.24 -23.40
N GLU A 225 -26.91 18.28 -23.87
CA GLU A 225 -25.99 17.54 -22.98
C GLU A 225 -24.88 18.46 -22.42
N SER A 226 -24.37 19.37 -23.24
CA SER A 226 -23.40 20.38 -22.79
C SER A 226 -24.00 21.25 -21.66
N GLU A 227 -25.25 21.71 -21.80
CA GLU A 227 -25.94 22.51 -20.77
C GLU A 227 -26.18 21.73 -19.48
N LYS A 228 -26.47 20.41 -19.54
CA LYS A 228 -26.59 19.57 -18.34
C LYS A 228 -25.31 19.57 -17.51
N TYR A 229 -24.15 19.35 -18.15
CA TYR A 229 -22.87 19.36 -17.44
C TYR A 229 -22.50 20.75 -16.94
N ALA A 230 -22.81 21.81 -17.68
CA ALA A 230 -22.61 23.19 -17.23
C ALA A 230 -23.46 23.52 -15.99
N LYS A 231 -24.72 23.09 -15.97
CA LYS A 231 -25.61 23.25 -14.81
C LYS A 231 -25.09 22.48 -13.61
N LEU A 232 -24.63 21.23 -13.80
CA LEU A 232 -24.06 20.41 -12.74
C LEU A 232 -22.79 21.07 -12.15
N LEU A 233 -21.92 21.58 -13.00
CA LEU A 233 -20.73 22.33 -12.60
C LEU A 233 -21.11 23.63 -11.85
N GLY A 234 -22.09 24.36 -12.35
CA GLY A 234 -22.58 25.60 -11.73
C GLY A 234 -23.26 25.35 -10.38
N TYR A 235 -24.00 24.25 -10.24
CA TYR A 235 -24.69 23.92 -9.00
C TYR A 235 -23.70 23.55 -7.87
N ASN A 236 -22.69 22.72 -8.17
CA ASN A 236 -21.78 22.22 -7.16
C ASN A 236 -20.51 23.08 -6.96
N TYR A 237 -20.06 23.83 -7.98
CA TYR A 237 -18.73 24.44 -8.02
C TYR A 237 -18.75 25.87 -8.56
N GLN A 238 -19.66 26.73 -8.04
CA GLN A 238 -19.85 28.12 -8.52
C GLN A 238 -18.60 29.00 -8.47
N SER A 239 -17.74 28.79 -7.48
CA SER A 239 -16.49 29.55 -7.31
C SER A 239 -15.35 29.06 -8.22
N SER A 240 -15.52 27.93 -8.86
CA SER A 240 -14.52 27.27 -9.70
C SER A 240 -14.10 28.12 -10.91
N THR A 241 -12.82 28.06 -11.23
CA THR A 241 -12.32 28.62 -12.49
C THR A 241 -12.90 27.88 -13.70
N TRP A 242 -13.14 26.57 -13.57
CA TRP A 242 -13.74 25.73 -14.61
C TRP A 242 -15.18 26.09 -14.90
N TYR A 243 -15.94 26.51 -13.88
CA TYR A 243 -17.30 27.06 -14.10
C TYR A 243 -17.25 28.30 -14.97
N LYS A 244 -16.35 29.25 -14.69
CA LYS A 244 -16.18 30.47 -15.48
C LYS A 244 -15.75 30.19 -16.92
N GLU A 245 -14.85 29.20 -17.11
CA GLU A 245 -14.45 28.79 -18.46
C GLU A 245 -15.61 28.08 -19.20
N SER A 246 -16.44 27.28 -18.52
CA SER A 246 -17.63 26.65 -19.12
C SER A 246 -18.66 27.69 -19.56
N TYR A 247 -18.83 28.77 -18.80
CA TYR A 247 -19.75 29.86 -19.17
C TYR A 247 -19.36 30.52 -20.49
N LYS A 248 -18.07 30.62 -20.80
CA LYS A 248 -17.56 31.16 -22.07
C LYS A 248 -17.88 30.27 -23.27
N VAL A 249 -18.12 28.99 -23.09
CA VAL A 249 -18.50 28.09 -24.19
C VAL A 249 -19.83 28.48 -24.80
N PHE A 250 -20.77 28.97 -23.96
CA PHE A 250 -22.11 29.40 -24.41
C PHE A 250 -22.15 30.89 -24.75
N ASN A 251 -21.31 31.69 -24.10
CA ASN A 251 -21.28 33.14 -24.28
C ASN A 251 -19.89 33.60 -24.73
N LYS A 252 -19.69 33.74 -26.04
CA LYS A 252 -18.38 34.12 -26.63
C LYS A 252 -17.93 35.53 -26.21
N ASP A 253 -18.86 36.40 -25.82
CA ASP A 253 -18.57 37.76 -25.36
C ASP A 253 -18.26 37.83 -23.87
N TYR A 254 -18.41 36.73 -23.15
CA TYR A 254 -18.08 36.65 -21.74
C TYR A 254 -16.57 36.82 -21.51
N LYS A 255 -16.19 38.05 -21.20
CA LYS A 255 -14.83 38.36 -20.72
C LYS A 255 -14.83 38.13 -19.21
N VAL A 256 -14.12 37.12 -18.77
CA VAL A 256 -13.73 37.07 -17.36
C VAL A 256 -12.96 38.35 -17.11
N GLU A 257 -13.48 39.23 -16.26
CA GLU A 257 -12.66 40.26 -15.68
C GLU A 257 -11.47 39.56 -15.05
N LYS A 258 -10.39 39.51 -15.80
CA LYS A 258 -9.09 39.19 -15.21
C LYS A 258 -8.93 40.33 -14.20
N LYS A 259 -9.23 40.07 -12.90
CA LYS A 259 -8.53 40.76 -11.86
C LYS A 259 -7.07 40.50 -12.22
N ILE A 260 -6.51 41.47 -12.95
CA ILE A 260 -5.10 41.60 -13.14
C ILE A 260 -4.61 41.76 -11.69
N LEU A 261 -4.38 40.64 -11.03
CA LEU A 261 -3.31 40.57 -10.06
C LEU A 261 -2.12 41.06 -10.90
N LYS A 262 -1.93 42.38 -10.88
CA LYS A 262 -0.67 43.01 -11.21
C LYS A 262 0.32 42.30 -10.29
N LYS A 263 0.78 41.12 -10.71
CA LYS A 263 2.13 40.68 -10.38
C LYS A 263 2.97 41.85 -10.91
N LYS A 264 3.06 42.88 -10.07
CA LYS A 264 4.12 43.87 -10.20
C LYS A 264 5.33 43.02 -10.55
N LYS A 265 5.86 43.28 -11.74
CA LYS A 265 7.06 42.68 -12.24
C LYS A 265 8.18 42.92 -11.21
N LYS A 266 8.19 42.15 -10.13
CA LYS A 266 9.31 42.09 -9.19
C LYS A 266 10.57 41.49 -9.85
N LYS A 267 10.44 40.96 -11.08
CA LYS A 267 11.61 40.55 -11.88
C LYS A 267 12.59 41.67 -12.21
N GLY A 268 12.11 42.92 -12.39
CA GLY A 268 13.01 44.04 -12.65
C GLY A 268 13.81 44.51 -11.46
N LEU A 269 13.27 44.40 -10.25
CA LEU A 269 13.93 44.92 -9.04
C LEU A 269 15.04 43.98 -8.55
N ILE A 270 14.84 42.69 -8.66
CA ILE A 270 15.84 41.67 -8.28
C ILE A 270 17.02 41.71 -9.27
N TRP A 271 16.73 41.85 -10.57
CA TRP A 271 17.77 41.96 -11.58
C TRP A 271 18.56 43.27 -11.48
N ARG A 272 17.92 44.38 -11.12
CA ARG A 272 18.64 45.65 -10.85
C ARG A 272 19.52 45.60 -9.59
N LYS A 273 19.05 44.96 -8.52
CA LYS A 273 19.89 44.71 -7.32
C LYS A 273 21.05 43.77 -7.62
N PHE A 274 20.83 42.73 -8.42
CA PHE A 274 21.90 41.81 -8.81
C PHE A 274 22.95 42.51 -9.68
N LYS A 275 22.54 43.35 -10.62
CA LYS A 275 23.45 44.14 -11.48
C LYS A 275 24.21 45.22 -10.72
N SER A 276 23.67 45.77 -9.63
CA SER A 276 24.37 46.74 -8.78
C SER A 276 25.42 46.09 -7.89
N LEU A 277 25.18 44.85 -7.43
CA LEU A 277 26.14 44.07 -6.66
C LEU A 277 27.36 43.62 -7.52
N PHE A 278 27.13 43.25 -8.77
CA PHE A 278 28.23 42.89 -9.69
C PHE A 278 29.05 44.08 -10.21
N LYS A 279 28.46 45.31 -10.22
CA LYS A 279 29.25 46.52 -10.55
C LYS A 279 30.13 47.02 -9.43
N ALA A 280 29.81 46.64 -8.18
CA ALA A 280 30.62 47.04 -7.02
C ALA A 280 31.92 46.21 -6.82
N THR A 281 31.94 44.99 -7.44
CA THR A 281 33.09 44.07 -7.33
C THR A 281 34.12 44.17 -8.47
N THR A 282 33.88 45.01 -9.48
CA THR A 282 34.83 45.21 -10.61
C THR A 282 35.56 46.54 -10.58
N ASN A 283 35.43 47.34 -9.48
CA ASN A 283 36.12 48.60 -9.29
C ASN A 283 36.92 48.66 -7.97
N SER A 284 37.43 47.48 -7.53
CA SER A 284 38.44 47.42 -6.49
C SER A 284 39.65 46.62 -6.97
#